data_03f8608b4da2b38895cfefbd1bc26ead
#
_entry.id   03f8608b4da2b38895cfefbd1bc26ead
#
_cell.length_a   1.000
_cell.length_b   1.000
_cell.length_c   1.000
_cell.angle_alpha   90.00
_cell.angle_beta   90.00
_cell.angle_gamma   90.00
#
_symmetry.space_group_name_H-M   'P 1'
#
loop_
_entity.id
_entity.type
_entity.pdbx_description
1 polymer ?
#
loop_
_entity_poly.entity_id
_entity_poly.type
_entity_poly.pdbx_seq_one_letter_code
_entity_poly.pdbx_strand_id
1 'polypeptide(L)'
;MFHDEYVRMVPGADTAVLFLQGIVGTPRHFDSRLPLVEMVPENWSVYSLLLPGHGGSVDAFSAFNMDDWKKYVWKTFDRLASTHQKVILVGHSMGTLFSIQLAIEKGDRIPFLFLIAVPICPQVGMEAVKHSVGIIYPNLHGDPKIHRAMNAASGVQPTKKLWKYIPWIPNFWDLLGEARKTKNLLPQLHTKTIVFQSKDDELVSRRSERYLSECQSVELSVLADSTHFYYTGAEIRMVQQAFMKACNEVKNEQT
;
A
#
# COMPACT_ATOMS: atom_id res chain seq x y z
N MET A 1 20.62 -5.43 -0.86
CA MET A 1 19.90 -4.25 -1.36
C MET A 1 19.12 -3.71 -0.18
N PHE A 2 19.44 -2.50 0.30
CA PHE A 2 18.82 -1.95 1.51
C PHE A 2 17.43 -1.42 1.16
N HIS A 3 16.47 -1.71 2.01
CA HIS A 3 15.11 -1.18 1.92
C HIS A 3 14.97 -0.15 3.03
N ASP A 4 15.22 1.11 2.70
CA ASP A 4 15.20 2.20 3.66
C ASP A 4 13.91 3.02 3.51
N GLU A 5 13.53 3.71 4.59
CA GLU A 5 12.51 4.76 4.52
C GLU A 5 12.99 5.88 3.59
N TYR A 6 12.07 6.46 2.85
CA TYR A 6 12.35 7.71 2.14
C TYR A 6 11.66 8.87 2.84
N VAL A 7 12.43 9.87 3.23
CA VAL A 7 11.92 11.05 3.95
C VAL A 7 12.44 12.31 3.28
N ARG A 8 11.50 13.16 2.84
CA ARG A 8 11.75 14.53 2.40
C ARG A 8 10.88 15.45 3.24
N MET A 9 11.44 16.07 4.27
CA MET A 9 10.75 17.05 5.10
C MET A 9 11.04 18.46 4.57
N VAL A 10 9.98 19.21 4.22
CA VAL A 10 10.08 20.58 3.73
C VAL A 10 9.67 21.51 4.86
N PRO A 11 10.57 22.39 5.33
CA PRO A 11 10.26 23.34 6.40
C PRO A 11 9.11 24.26 6.00
N GLY A 12 8.09 24.36 6.84
CA GLY A 12 6.92 25.21 6.61
C GLY A 12 5.91 24.65 5.59
N ALA A 13 6.10 23.42 5.09
CA ALA A 13 5.09 22.77 4.28
C ALA A 13 3.79 22.60 5.08
N ASP A 14 2.68 22.91 4.47
CA ASP A 14 1.35 22.70 5.05
C ASP A 14 0.80 21.29 4.78
N THR A 15 1.33 20.62 3.76
CA THR A 15 0.90 19.30 3.31
C THR A 15 2.04 18.28 3.37
N ALA A 16 1.74 17.09 3.89
CA ALA A 16 2.60 15.91 3.82
C ALA A 16 1.92 14.78 3.05
N VAL A 17 2.71 13.92 2.41
CA VAL A 17 2.24 12.67 1.79
C VAL A 17 2.87 11.50 2.51
N LEU A 18 2.04 10.63 3.08
CA LEU A 18 2.45 9.40 3.76
C LEU A 18 2.15 8.19 2.87
N PHE A 19 3.21 7.49 2.46
CA PHE A 19 3.12 6.26 1.68
C PHE A 19 3.17 5.04 2.60
N LEU A 20 2.18 4.16 2.47
CA LEU A 20 1.98 2.97 3.29
C LEU A 20 2.07 1.70 2.45
N GLN A 21 3.09 0.91 2.69
CA GLN A 21 3.36 -0.35 1.98
C GLN A 21 2.40 -1.49 2.39
N GLY A 22 2.35 -2.54 1.57
CA GLY A 22 1.68 -3.80 1.89
C GLY A 22 2.44 -4.67 2.88
N ILE A 23 1.81 -5.77 3.30
CA ILE A 23 2.48 -6.82 4.09
C ILE A 23 3.65 -7.39 3.29
N VAL A 24 4.77 -7.64 3.95
CA VAL A 24 6.03 -8.07 3.31
C VAL A 24 6.56 -7.08 2.26
N GLY A 25 5.94 -5.90 2.14
CA GLY A 25 6.28 -4.88 1.15
C GLY A 25 7.50 -4.04 1.51
N THR A 26 7.73 -3.00 0.70
CA THR A 26 8.85 -2.06 0.86
C THR A 26 8.46 -0.69 0.31
N PRO A 27 9.04 0.43 0.80
CA PRO A 27 8.87 1.77 0.24
C PRO A 27 9.15 1.85 -1.27
N ARG A 28 10.03 0.99 -1.79
CA ARG A 28 10.36 0.89 -3.23
C ARG A 28 9.18 0.58 -4.14
N HIS A 29 8.07 0.12 -3.59
CA HIS A 29 6.86 -0.05 -4.38
C HIS A 29 6.45 1.28 -5.02
N PHE A 30 6.56 2.38 -4.28
CA PHE A 30 6.15 3.72 -4.72
C PHE A 30 7.26 4.55 -5.38
N ASP A 31 8.44 4.00 -5.51
CA ASP A 31 9.56 4.65 -6.18
C ASP A 31 9.90 3.95 -7.50
N SER A 32 9.98 2.63 -7.52
CA SER A 32 10.46 1.88 -8.69
C SER A 32 9.38 1.06 -9.42
N ARG A 33 8.25 0.75 -8.77
CA ARG A 33 7.15 -0.02 -9.38
C ARG A 33 6.02 0.88 -9.84
N LEU A 34 5.57 1.73 -8.97
CA LEU A 34 4.63 2.82 -9.22
C LEU A 34 5.30 4.12 -8.76
N PRO A 35 6.12 4.76 -9.60
CA PRO A 35 6.92 5.92 -9.18
C PRO A 35 6.02 7.14 -8.93
N LEU A 36 5.41 7.18 -7.74
CA LEU A 36 4.53 8.25 -7.26
C LEU A 36 5.26 9.21 -6.32
N VAL A 37 6.32 8.76 -5.64
CA VAL A 37 7.11 9.59 -4.71
C VAL A 37 7.67 10.81 -5.42
N GLU A 38 8.20 10.63 -6.64
CA GLU A 38 8.75 11.70 -7.47
C GLU A 38 7.69 12.67 -8.01
N MET A 39 6.40 12.24 -8.01
CA MET A 39 5.28 13.06 -8.48
C MET A 39 4.76 14.02 -7.40
N VAL A 40 5.18 13.83 -6.14
CA VAL A 40 4.76 14.71 -5.04
C VAL A 40 5.39 16.09 -5.22
N PRO A 41 4.59 17.18 -5.17
CA PRO A 41 5.08 18.54 -5.27
C PRO A 41 6.31 18.81 -4.38
N GLU A 42 7.27 19.56 -4.91
CA GLU A 42 8.54 19.83 -4.20
C GLU A 42 8.35 20.59 -2.88
N ASN A 43 7.32 21.40 -2.78
CA ASN A 43 6.97 22.18 -1.60
C ASN A 43 6.17 21.40 -0.55
N TRP A 44 5.92 20.08 -0.77
CA TRP A 44 5.26 19.19 0.19
C TRP A 44 6.27 18.23 0.82
N SER A 45 6.00 17.84 2.07
CA SER A 45 6.78 16.82 2.74
C SER A 45 6.37 15.41 2.25
N VAL A 46 7.32 14.49 2.21
CA VAL A 46 7.10 13.08 1.83
C VAL A 46 7.65 12.18 2.92
N TYR A 47 6.87 11.18 3.28
CA TYR A 47 7.29 10.10 4.15
C TYR A 47 6.86 8.76 3.54
N SER A 48 7.80 8.01 2.97
CA SER A 48 7.56 6.65 2.49
C SER A 48 8.05 5.67 3.54
N LEU A 49 7.09 5.09 4.26
CA LEU A 49 7.27 4.38 5.51
C LEU A 49 7.83 2.97 5.29
N LEU A 50 8.87 2.61 6.04
CA LEU A 50 9.28 1.21 6.20
C LEU A 50 8.74 0.67 7.52
N LEU A 51 7.84 -0.30 7.45
CA LEU A 51 7.24 -0.91 8.64
C LEU A 51 8.29 -1.69 9.46
N PRO A 52 8.19 -1.70 10.80
CA PRO A 52 9.09 -2.46 11.66
C PRO A 52 9.22 -3.92 11.23
N GLY A 53 10.45 -4.42 11.22
CA GLY A 53 10.78 -5.79 10.78
C GLY A 53 10.87 -5.99 9.26
N HIS A 54 10.40 -5.04 8.46
CA HIS A 54 10.61 -5.04 7.01
C HIS A 54 12.02 -4.54 6.67
N GLY A 55 12.48 -4.80 5.45
CA GLY A 55 13.84 -4.48 5.00
C GLY A 55 14.90 -5.49 5.43
N GLY A 56 14.57 -6.43 6.29
CA GLY A 56 15.50 -7.39 6.89
C GLY A 56 15.23 -8.86 6.55
N SER A 57 15.60 -9.74 7.48
CA SER A 57 15.41 -11.18 7.36
C SER A 57 13.99 -11.62 7.72
N VAL A 58 13.68 -12.89 7.43
CA VAL A 58 12.43 -13.55 7.87
C VAL A 58 12.27 -13.47 9.41
N ASP A 59 13.37 -13.62 10.17
CA ASP A 59 13.32 -13.55 11.63
C ASP A 59 13.02 -12.11 12.11
N ALA A 60 13.58 -11.10 11.46
CA ALA A 60 13.28 -9.69 11.77
C ALA A 60 11.79 -9.36 11.55
N PHE A 61 11.22 -9.83 10.44
CA PHE A 61 9.78 -9.67 10.18
C PHE A 61 8.93 -10.39 11.22
N SER A 62 9.33 -11.60 11.62
CA SER A 62 8.61 -12.43 12.61
C SER A 62 8.59 -11.83 14.02
N ALA A 63 9.44 -10.84 14.30
CA ALA A 63 9.48 -10.16 15.60
C ALA A 63 8.37 -9.14 15.80
N PHE A 64 7.58 -8.82 14.74
CA PHE A 64 6.53 -7.83 14.77
C PHE A 64 5.20 -8.43 14.29
N ASN A 65 4.10 -7.81 14.69
CA ASN A 65 2.75 -8.22 14.35
C ASN A 65 1.92 -7.06 13.78
N MET A 66 0.68 -7.35 13.42
CA MET A 66 -0.25 -6.37 12.83
C MET A 66 -0.49 -5.15 13.72
N ASP A 67 -0.61 -5.36 15.03
CA ASP A 67 -0.81 -4.27 16.00
C ASP A 67 0.41 -3.35 16.09
N ASP A 68 1.62 -3.91 16.04
CA ASP A 68 2.86 -3.12 16.05
C ASP A 68 2.95 -2.24 14.81
N TRP A 69 2.64 -2.80 13.62
CA TRP A 69 2.63 -2.05 12.37
C TRP A 69 1.56 -0.96 12.39
N LYS A 70 0.37 -1.28 12.87
CA LYS A 70 -0.71 -0.31 13.00
C LYS A 70 -0.35 0.83 13.93
N LYS A 71 0.15 0.54 15.14
CA LYS A 71 0.63 1.55 16.08
C LYS A 71 1.70 2.45 15.47
N TYR A 72 2.62 1.87 14.70
CA TYR A 72 3.68 2.63 14.04
C TYR A 72 3.13 3.57 12.97
N VAL A 73 2.16 3.12 12.17
CA VAL A 73 1.48 3.96 11.16
C VAL A 73 0.74 5.11 11.82
N TRP A 74 -0.08 4.84 12.86
CA TRP A 74 -0.83 5.87 13.60
C TRP A 74 0.09 6.90 14.22
N LYS A 75 1.15 6.47 14.91
CA LYS A 75 2.16 7.36 15.48
C LYS A 75 2.84 8.23 14.41
N THR A 76 3.13 7.67 13.24
CA THR A 76 3.75 8.42 12.15
C THR A 76 2.78 9.44 11.57
N PHE A 77 1.51 9.06 11.39
CA PHE A 77 0.47 9.99 10.97
C PHE A 77 0.30 11.15 11.97
N ASP A 78 0.15 10.87 13.26
CA ASP A 78 -0.02 11.89 14.29
C ASP A 78 1.17 12.86 14.34
N ARG A 79 2.41 12.36 14.16
CA ARG A 79 3.60 13.18 14.04
C ARG A 79 3.55 14.12 12.83
N LEU A 80 3.13 13.63 11.66
CA LEU A 80 2.98 14.46 10.47
C LEU A 80 1.83 15.47 10.64
N ALA A 81 0.70 15.06 11.17
CA ALA A 81 -0.44 15.93 11.43
C ALA A 81 -0.18 17.00 12.50
N SER A 82 0.83 16.81 13.37
CA SER A 82 1.24 17.84 14.34
C SER A 82 2.02 19.01 13.72
N THR A 83 2.59 18.80 12.53
CA THR A 83 3.44 19.79 11.83
C THR A 83 2.89 20.23 10.48
N HIS A 84 1.89 19.51 9.95
CA HIS A 84 1.25 19.81 8.67
C HIS A 84 -0.27 19.91 8.85
N GLN A 85 -0.90 20.80 8.10
CA GLN A 85 -2.36 20.98 8.13
C GLN A 85 -3.08 19.81 7.44
N LYS A 86 -2.48 19.27 6.37
CA LYS A 86 -3.02 18.20 5.54
C LYS A 86 -2.03 17.04 5.46
N VAL A 87 -2.54 15.80 5.55
CA VAL A 87 -1.75 14.57 5.35
C VAL A 87 -2.47 13.68 4.33
N ILE A 88 -1.92 13.58 3.14
CA ILE A 88 -2.41 12.69 2.09
C ILE A 88 -1.91 11.28 2.37
N LEU A 89 -2.77 10.28 2.24
CA LEU A 89 -2.38 8.88 2.42
C LEU A 89 -2.38 8.17 1.07
N VAL A 90 -1.24 7.55 0.76
CA VAL A 90 -1.07 6.68 -0.41
C VAL A 90 -0.79 5.27 0.08
N GLY A 91 -1.69 4.34 -0.21
CA GLY A 91 -1.61 2.97 0.28
C GLY A 91 -1.50 1.93 -0.82
N HIS A 92 -0.75 0.85 -0.56
CA HIS A 92 -0.77 -0.36 -1.37
C HIS A 92 -1.13 -1.56 -0.50
N SER A 93 -2.03 -2.43 -0.98
CA SER A 93 -2.40 -3.68 -0.32
C SER A 93 -2.79 -3.45 1.15
N MET A 94 -2.16 -4.10 2.13
CA MET A 94 -2.41 -3.89 3.56
C MET A 94 -2.38 -2.41 3.96
N GLY A 95 -1.48 -1.61 3.41
CA GLY A 95 -1.39 -0.17 3.69
C GLY A 95 -2.67 0.59 3.36
N THR A 96 -3.48 0.11 2.41
CA THR A 96 -4.78 0.70 2.08
C THR A 96 -5.80 0.53 3.20
N LEU A 97 -5.77 -0.61 3.91
CA LEU A 97 -6.66 -0.87 5.05
C LEU A 97 -6.39 0.13 6.18
N PHE A 98 -5.11 0.38 6.47
CA PHE A 98 -4.71 1.38 7.45
C PHE A 98 -5.09 2.80 7.00
N SER A 99 -4.91 3.13 5.72
CA SER A 99 -5.30 4.43 5.16
C SER A 99 -6.80 4.68 5.32
N ILE A 100 -7.65 3.70 4.99
CA ILE A 100 -9.10 3.81 5.15
C ILE A 100 -9.49 4.01 6.62
N GLN A 101 -8.92 3.22 7.53
CA GLN A 101 -9.22 3.33 8.96
C GLN A 101 -8.77 4.68 9.53
N LEU A 102 -7.59 5.17 9.14
CA LEU A 102 -7.12 6.51 9.52
C LEU A 102 -8.05 7.61 8.99
N ALA A 103 -8.51 7.50 7.74
CA ALA A 103 -9.40 8.50 7.15
C ALA A 103 -10.76 8.55 7.85
N ILE A 104 -11.28 7.40 8.30
CA ILE A 104 -12.52 7.36 9.10
C ILE A 104 -12.31 7.98 10.49
N GLU A 105 -11.13 7.78 11.08
CA GLU A 105 -10.81 8.27 12.43
C GLU A 105 -10.36 9.74 12.46
N LYS A 106 -9.62 10.20 11.43
CA LYS A 106 -8.90 11.48 11.37
C LYS A 106 -9.20 12.29 10.10
N GLY A 107 -10.37 12.08 9.48
CA GLY A 107 -10.72 12.57 8.14
C GLY A 107 -10.49 14.05 7.88
N ASP A 108 -10.69 14.92 8.88
CA ASP A 108 -10.51 16.37 8.77
C ASP A 108 -9.09 16.80 8.33
N ARG A 109 -8.10 15.94 8.55
CA ARG A 109 -6.70 16.17 8.18
C ARG A 109 -6.31 15.52 6.87
N ILE A 110 -7.20 14.72 6.26
CA ILE A 110 -6.90 13.88 5.10
C ILE A 110 -7.72 14.36 3.91
N PRO A 111 -7.15 15.15 2.99
CA PRO A 111 -7.89 15.70 1.84
C PRO A 111 -8.32 14.62 0.86
N PHE A 112 -7.49 13.61 0.64
CA PHE A 112 -7.87 12.44 -0.14
C PHE A 112 -7.01 11.21 0.21
N LEU A 113 -7.54 10.03 -0.16
CA LEU A 113 -6.82 8.76 -0.18
C LEU A 113 -6.48 8.39 -1.62
N PHE A 114 -5.28 7.83 -1.83
CA PHE A 114 -4.87 7.23 -3.09
C PHE A 114 -4.47 5.77 -2.85
N LEU A 115 -5.30 4.83 -3.28
CA LEU A 115 -5.25 3.45 -2.85
C LEU A 115 -5.07 2.50 -4.03
N ILE A 116 -4.17 1.53 -3.89
CA ILE A 116 -3.84 0.56 -4.93
C ILE A 116 -3.96 -0.84 -4.36
N ALA A 117 -4.68 -1.72 -5.06
CA ALA A 117 -4.89 -3.12 -4.68
C ALA A 117 -5.51 -3.29 -3.27
N VAL A 118 -6.68 -2.68 -3.05
CA VAL A 118 -7.39 -2.65 -1.76
C VAL A 118 -7.95 -4.03 -1.41
N PRO A 119 -7.44 -4.76 -0.40
CA PRO A 119 -7.78 -6.14 -0.12
C PRO A 119 -9.01 -6.26 0.81
N ILE A 120 -10.16 -5.69 0.41
CA ILE A 120 -11.43 -5.85 1.16
C ILE A 120 -11.90 -7.32 1.15
N CYS A 121 -11.65 -8.02 0.06
CA CYS A 121 -11.83 -9.45 -0.07
C CYS A 121 -10.50 -10.09 -0.48
N PRO A 122 -9.60 -10.37 0.47
CA PRO A 122 -8.35 -11.05 0.16
C PRO A 122 -8.62 -12.45 -0.43
N GLN A 123 -7.73 -12.88 -1.32
CA GLN A 123 -7.73 -14.26 -1.82
C GLN A 123 -6.29 -14.76 -1.91
N VAL A 124 -6.14 -16.08 -1.81
CA VAL A 124 -4.86 -16.74 -2.08
C VAL A 124 -5.12 -17.77 -3.17
N GLY A 125 -4.86 -17.38 -4.40
CA GLY A 125 -4.95 -18.26 -5.56
C GLY A 125 -3.72 -19.18 -5.67
N MET A 126 -3.83 -20.26 -6.48
CA MET A 126 -2.69 -21.15 -6.76
C MET A 126 -1.51 -20.40 -7.39
N GLU A 127 -1.80 -19.37 -8.19
CA GLU A 127 -0.74 -18.54 -8.81
C GLU A 127 0.03 -17.73 -7.75
N ALA A 128 -0.64 -17.15 -6.75
CA ALA A 128 0.01 -16.47 -5.64
C ALA A 128 0.94 -17.41 -4.86
N VAL A 129 0.51 -18.65 -4.64
CA VAL A 129 1.35 -19.68 -4.00
C VAL A 129 2.56 -20.03 -4.87
N LYS A 130 2.37 -20.26 -6.17
CA LYS A 130 3.47 -20.55 -7.11
C LYS A 130 4.49 -19.41 -7.13
N HIS A 131 4.02 -18.16 -7.22
CA HIS A 131 4.91 -17.00 -7.24
C HIS A 131 5.67 -16.84 -5.93
N SER A 132 5.01 -17.02 -4.78
CA SER A 132 5.63 -16.96 -3.45
C SER A 132 6.70 -18.03 -3.27
N VAL A 133 6.39 -19.26 -3.71
CA VAL A 133 7.37 -20.38 -3.71
C VAL A 133 8.50 -20.08 -4.68
N GLY A 134 8.23 -19.47 -5.85
CA GLY A 134 9.24 -19.06 -6.82
C GLY A 134 10.23 -18.02 -6.28
N ILE A 135 9.84 -17.15 -5.34
CA ILE A 135 10.77 -16.24 -4.65
C ILE A 135 11.82 -17.04 -3.86
N ILE A 136 11.40 -18.13 -3.22
CA ILE A 136 12.27 -18.99 -2.40
C ILE A 136 13.06 -19.96 -3.29
N TYR A 137 12.42 -20.46 -4.34
CA TYR A 137 12.97 -21.44 -5.29
C TYR A 137 12.83 -20.95 -6.75
N PRO A 138 13.78 -20.14 -7.25
CA PRO A 138 13.68 -19.48 -8.57
C PRO A 138 13.49 -20.41 -9.78
N ASN A 139 13.75 -21.72 -9.62
CA ASN A 139 13.59 -22.72 -10.67
C ASN A 139 12.17 -23.31 -10.77
N LEU A 140 11.25 -22.92 -9.87
CA LEU A 140 9.84 -23.32 -9.92
C LEU A 140 9.04 -22.31 -10.74
N HIS A 141 8.31 -22.83 -11.73
CA HIS A 141 7.71 -22.06 -12.81
C HIS A 141 6.59 -21.10 -12.39
N GLY A 142 6.68 -19.86 -12.85
CA GLY A 142 5.68 -18.82 -12.91
C GLY A 142 6.04 -17.84 -14.04
N ASP A 143 5.19 -16.85 -14.32
CA ASP A 143 5.56 -15.80 -15.28
C ASP A 143 6.80 -15.06 -14.78
N PRO A 144 7.91 -15.05 -15.55
CA PRO A 144 9.17 -14.40 -15.12
C PRO A 144 9.02 -12.90 -14.85
N LYS A 145 8.04 -12.21 -15.46
CA LYS A 145 7.79 -10.78 -15.24
C LYS A 145 7.15 -10.55 -13.88
N ILE A 146 6.10 -11.32 -13.58
CA ILE A 146 5.39 -11.25 -12.29
C ILE A 146 6.33 -11.66 -11.17
N HIS A 147 7.06 -12.75 -11.33
CA HIS A 147 8.04 -13.22 -10.35
C HIS A 147 9.11 -12.17 -10.03
N ARG A 148 9.68 -11.51 -11.07
CA ARG A 148 10.63 -10.41 -10.86
C ARG A 148 9.99 -9.22 -10.16
N ALA A 149 8.73 -8.90 -10.49
CA ALA A 149 7.99 -7.82 -9.86
C ALA A 149 7.77 -8.09 -8.36
N MET A 150 7.30 -9.29 -8.01
CA MET A 150 7.10 -9.70 -6.62
C MET A 150 8.40 -9.69 -5.82
N ASN A 151 9.47 -10.26 -6.38
CA ASN A 151 10.77 -10.29 -5.70
C ASN A 151 11.33 -8.88 -5.44
N ALA A 152 11.14 -7.97 -6.38
CA ALA A 152 11.56 -6.58 -6.21
C ALA A 152 10.63 -5.76 -5.29
N ALA A 153 9.37 -6.19 -5.11
CA ALA A 153 8.42 -5.60 -4.18
C ALA A 153 8.57 -6.16 -2.75
N SER A 154 9.24 -7.31 -2.60
CA SER A 154 9.45 -7.94 -1.29
C SER A 154 10.44 -7.14 -0.45
N GLY A 155 10.01 -6.71 0.72
CA GLY A 155 10.82 -6.06 1.74
C GLY A 155 11.45 -7.02 2.74
N VAL A 156 11.41 -8.34 2.47
CA VAL A 156 12.00 -9.35 3.37
C VAL A 156 12.89 -10.29 2.55
N GLN A 157 14.12 -10.50 3.03
CA GLN A 157 15.05 -11.42 2.40
C GLN A 157 14.58 -12.88 2.61
N PRO A 158 14.29 -13.63 1.53
CA PRO A 158 13.78 -14.98 1.64
C PRO A 158 14.84 -15.95 2.15
N THR A 159 14.38 -17.05 2.79
CA THR A 159 15.23 -18.15 3.22
C THR A 159 14.64 -19.49 2.78
N LYS A 160 15.52 -20.47 2.49
CA LYS A 160 15.11 -21.85 2.19
C LYS A 160 14.65 -22.64 3.43
N LYS A 161 14.82 -22.08 4.64
CA LYS A 161 14.41 -22.68 5.91
C LYS A 161 12.92 -22.44 6.13
N LEU A 162 12.05 -23.28 5.54
CA LEU A 162 10.61 -23.07 5.48
C LEU A 162 9.94 -22.94 6.86
N TRP A 163 10.48 -23.61 7.89
CA TRP A 163 9.94 -23.50 9.26
C TRP A 163 10.01 -22.07 9.84
N LYS A 164 10.88 -21.21 9.32
CA LYS A 164 10.98 -19.81 9.75
C LYS A 164 9.75 -18.97 9.35
N TYR A 165 8.94 -19.44 8.40
CA TYR A 165 7.71 -18.77 7.99
C TYR A 165 6.50 -19.14 8.84
N ILE A 166 6.60 -20.14 9.73
CA ILE A 166 5.51 -20.54 10.63
C ILE A 166 5.03 -19.35 11.49
N PRO A 167 5.90 -18.51 12.07
CA PRO A 167 5.50 -17.34 12.84
C PRO A 167 4.74 -16.25 12.03
N TRP A 168 4.73 -16.35 10.69
CA TRP A 168 4.00 -15.41 9.83
C TRP A 168 2.51 -15.71 9.76
N ILE A 169 2.11 -16.95 10.05
CA ILE A 169 0.71 -17.40 9.95
C ILE A 169 -0.24 -16.49 10.74
N PRO A 170 0.02 -16.12 12.00
CA PRO A 170 -0.82 -15.18 12.72
C PRO A 170 -0.98 -13.83 12.01
N ASN A 171 0.09 -13.27 11.46
CA ASN A 171 0.05 -11.98 10.75
C ASN A 171 -0.85 -12.01 9.51
N PHE A 172 -0.91 -13.14 8.80
CA PHE A 172 -1.85 -13.30 7.69
C PHE A 172 -3.30 -13.47 8.15
N TRP A 173 -3.54 -14.14 9.28
CA TRP A 173 -4.87 -14.20 9.90
C TRP A 173 -5.32 -12.81 10.38
N ASP A 174 -4.44 -12.03 10.97
CA ASP A 174 -4.71 -10.67 11.40
C ASP A 174 -5.01 -9.77 10.19
N LEU A 175 -4.31 -9.96 9.06
CA LEU A 175 -4.62 -9.26 7.80
C LEU A 175 -6.05 -9.53 7.33
N LEU A 176 -6.52 -10.79 7.42
CA LEU A 176 -7.92 -11.14 7.10
C LEU A 176 -8.89 -10.46 8.08
N GLY A 177 -8.51 -10.36 9.35
CA GLY A 177 -9.25 -9.64 10.39
C GLY A 177 -9.36 -8.15 10.07
N GLU A 178 -8.24 -7.50 9.72
CA GLU A 178 -8.20 -6.08 9.34
C GLU A 178 -8.99 -5.81 8.05
N ALA A 179 -8.93 -6.71 7.06
CA ALA A 179 -9.75 -6.61 5.84
C ALA A 179 -11.26 -6.66 6.16
N ARG A 180 -11.67 -7.62 7.01
CA ARG A 180 -13.08 -7.73 7.46
C ARG A 180 -13.51 -6.50 8.25
N LYS A 181 -12.69 -6.01 9.16
CA LYS A 181 -12.94 -4.80 9.92
C LYS A 181 -13.11 -3.59 9.01
N THR A 182 -12.16 -3.37 8.11
CA THR A 182 -12.19 -2.24 7.15
C THR A 182 -13.42 -2.32 6.25
N LYS A 183 -13.79 -3.52 5.78
CA LYS A 183 -15.01 -3.73 5.01
C LYS A 183 -16.26 -3.23 5.73
N ASN A 184 -16.38 -3.54 7.03
CA ASN A 184 -17.53 -3.10 7.84
C ASN A 184 -17.53 -1.58 8.10
N LEU A 185 -16.37 -0.95 8.02
CA LEU A 185 -16.21 0.49 8.21
C LEU A 185 -16.41 1.30 6.92
N LEU A 186 -16.40 0.68 5.73
CA LEU A 186 -16.55 1.39 4.45
C LEU A 186 -17.74 2.36 4.38
N PRO A 187 -18.93 2.06 4.93
CA PRO A 187 -20.05 3.02 4.94
C PRO A 187 -19.75 4.34 5.68
N GLN A 188 -18.72 4.39 6.52
CA GLN A 188 -18.30 5.58 7.26
C GLN A 188 -17.17 6.35 6.54
N LEU A 189 -16.72 5.87 5.38
CA LEU A 189 -15.68 6.54 4.60
C LEU A 189 -16.27 7.70 3.80
N HIS A 190 -16.03 8.92 4.25
CA HIS A 190 -16.48 10.15 3.58
C HIS A 190 -15.36 10.89 2.85
N THR A 191 -14.09 10.59 3.17
CA THR A 191 -12.92 11.17 2.53
C THR A 191 -12.86 10.77 1.06
N LYS A 192 -12.63 11.75 0.17
CA LYS A 192 -12.40 11.50 -1.26
C LYS A 192 -11.35 10.40 -1.42
N THR A 193 -11.68 9.34 -2.15
CA THR A 193 -10.82 8.16 -2.26
C THR A 193 -10.71 7.72 -3.72
N ILE A 194 -9.49 7.71 -4.24
CA ILE A 194 -9.16 7.24 -5.58
C ILE A 194 -8.57 5.85 -5.46
N VAL A 195 -9.19 4.87 -6.11
CA VAL A 195 -8.81 3.46 -6.00
C VAL A 195 -8.44 2.89 -7.36
N PHE A 196 -7.32 2.18 -7.41
CA PHE A 196 -6.91 1.34 -8.53
C PHE A 196 -6.90 -0.12 -8.12
N GLN A 197 -7.67 -0.96 -8.82
CA GLN A 197 -7.67 -2.42 -8.66
C GLN A 197 -7.16 -3.06 -9.95
N SER A 198 -6.38 -4.12 -9.84
CA SER A 198 -5.94 -4.89 -11.00
C SER A 198 -6.93 -6.02 -11.29
N LYS A 199 -7.28 -6.20 -12.56
CA LYS A 199 -8.20 -7.26 -13.01
C LYS A 199 -7.68 -8.65 -12.68
N ASP A 200 -6.37 -8.85 -12.89
CA ASP A 200 -5.70 -10.14 -12.72
C ASP A 200 -4.86 -10.18 -11.42
N ASP A 201 -5.38 -9.49 -10.37
CA ASP A 201 -4.73 -9.48 -9.04
C ASP A 201 -4.82 -10.87 -8.40
N GLU A 202 -3.67 -11.46 -8.09
CA GLU A 202 -3.54 -12.81 -7.52
C GLU A 202 -3.82 -12.88 -6.01
N LEU A 203 -3.86 -11.72 -5.33
CA LEU A 203 -4.02 -11.62 -3.87
C LEU A 203 -5.33 -10.94 -3.45
N VAL A 204 -5.93 -10.16 -4.35
CA VAL A 204 -7.17 -9.41 -4.08
C VAL A 204 -8.27 -9.87 -5.01
N SER A 205 -9.35 -10.39 -4.44
CA SER A 205 -10.51 -10.81 -5.22
C SER A 205 -11.23 -9.61 -5.84
N ARG A 206 -11.68 -9.75 -7.07
CA ARG A 206 -12.57 -8.80 -7.76
C ARG A 206 -13.86 -8.49 -6.99
N ARG A 207 -14.24 -9.31 -6.03
CA ARG A 207 -15.33 -8.99 -5.10
C ARG A 207 -15.07 -7.71 -4.31
N SER A 208 -13.80 -7.31 -4.14
CA SER A 208 -13.44 -6.03 -3.49
C SER A 208 -14.00 -4.84 -4.25
N GLU A 209 -14.00 -4.90 -5.61
CA GLU A 209 -14.50 -3.84 -6.47
C GLU A 209 -15.97 -3.50 -6.15
N ARG A 210 -16.81 -4.51 -5.91
CA ARG A 210 -18.21 -4.32 -5.57
C ARG A 210 -18.39 -3.49 -4.30
N TYR A 211 -17.68 -3.85 -3.23
CA TYR A 211 -17.80 -3.14 -1.94
C TYR A 211 -17.26 -1.71 -2.02
N LEU A 212 -16.21 -1.50 -2.81
CA LEU A 212 -15.61 -0.19 -3.04
C LEU A 212 -16.53 0.70 -3.88
N SER A 213 -17.15 0.16 -4.94
CA SER A 213 -18.06 0.91 -5.80
C SER A 213 -19.39 1.30 -5.13
N GLU A 214 -19.77 0.65 -4.04
CA GLU A 214 -20.94 1.01 -3.22
C GLU A 214 -20.69 2.27 -2.37
N CYS A 215 -19.42 2.72 -2.23
CA CYS A 215 -19.05 3.90 -1.45
C CYS A 215 -19.07 5.16 -2.33
N GLN A 216 -19.89 6.16 -1.99
CA GLN A 216 -20.02 7.40 -2.77
C GLN A 216 -18.73 8.23 -2.83
N SER A 217 -17.85 8.12 -1.82
CA SER A 217 -16.57 8.81 -1.76
C SER A 217 -15.46 8.16 -2.60
N VAL A 218 -15.74 7.01 -3.24
CA VAL A 218 -14.73 6.19 -3.95
C VAL A 218 -14.86 6.35 -5.45
N GLU A 219 -13.78 6.79 -6.08
CA GLU A 219 -13.55 6.72 -7.53
C GLU A 219 -12.73 5.47 -7.84
N LEU A 220 -13.37 4.43 -8.40
CA LEU A 220 -12.74 3.15 -8.69
C LEU A 220 -12.35 3.04 -10.16
N SER A 221 -11.08 2.70 -10.42
CA SER A 221 -10.55 2.35 -11.74
C SER A 221 -9.97 0.94 -11.73
N VAL A 222 -10.23 0.17 -12.81
CA VAL A 222 -9.69 -1.19 -12.96
C VAL A 222 -8.59 -1.20 -14.01
N LEU A 223 -7.41 -1.70 -13.62
CA LEU A 223 -6.26 -1.91 -14.48
C LEU A 223 -6.42 -3.27 -15.19
N ALA A 224 -6.48 -3.25 -16.52
CA ALA A 224 -6.84 -4.43 -17.32
C ALA A 224 -5.70 -5.45 -17.47
N ASP A 225 -4.45 -4.94 -17.50
CA ASP A 225 -3.24 -5.71 -17.86
C ASP A 225 -2.22 -5.76 -16.72
N SER A 226 -2.62 -5.37 -15.50
CA SER A 226 -1.78 -5.37 -14.29
C SER A 226 -2.19 -6.47 -13.32
N THR A 227 -1.24 -6.85 -12.45
CA THR A 227 -1.46 -7.77 -11.32
C THR A 227 -1.24 -7.04 -9.99
N HIS A 228 -1.11 -7.78 -8.88
CA HIS A 228 -0.85 -7.17 -7.57
C HIS A 228 0.48 -6.38 -7.50
N PHE A 229 1.52 -6.83 -8.20
CA PHE A 229 2.86 -6.24 -8.15
C PHE A 229 3.43 -5.82 -9.51
N TYR A 230 2.82 -6.27 -10.61
CA TYR A 230 3.26 -5.95 -11.95
C TYR A 230 2.28 -4.96 -12.60
N TYR A 231 2.81 -3.88 -13.13
CA TYR A 231 2.04 -2.84 -13.82
C TYR A 231 2.62 -2.61 -15.22
N THR A 232 1.75 -2.46 -16.21
CA THR A 232 2.17 -2.08 -17.57
C THR A 232 2.56 -0.61 -17.61
N GLY A 233 3.44 -0.24 -18.55
CA GLY A 233 3.85 1.16 -18.67
C GLY A 233 2.72 2.13 -19.00
N ALA A 234 1.65 1.67 -19.68
CA ALA A 234 0.47 2.47 -19.95
C ALA A 234 -0.33 2.73 -18.66
N GLU A 235 -0.50 1.71 -17.84
CA GLU A 235 -1.27 1.79 -16.60
C GLU A 235 -0.50 2.53 -15.49
N ILE A 236 0.84 2.42 -15.46
CA ILE A 236 1.68 3.29 -14.62
C ILE A 236 1.40 4.76 -14.92
N ARG A 237 1.39 5.15 -16.22
CA ARG A 237 1.09 6.54 -16.60
C ARG A 237 -0.33 6.97 -16.21
N MET A 238 -1.31 6.08 -16.35
CA MET A 238 -2.69 6.36 -15.93
C MET A 238 -2.77 6.64 -14.42
N VAL A 239 -2.13 5.79 -13.60
CA VAL A 239 -2.06 5.96 -12.13
C VAL A 239 -1.33 7.27 -11.77
N GLN A 240 -0.21 7.57 -12.43
CA GLN A 240 0.56 8.80 -12.21
C GLN A 240 -0.26 10.05 -12.57
N GLN A 241 -0.97 10.06 -13.69
CA GLN A 241 -1.82 11.18 -14.10
C GLN A 241 -2.95 11.43 -13.10
N ALA A 242 -3.61 10.37 -12.62
CA ALA A 242 -4.65 10.49 -11.60
C ALA A 242 -4.08 11.04 -10.28
N PHE A 243 -2.89 10.58 -9.86
CA PHE A 243 -2.24 11.07 -8.66
C PHE A 243 -1.86 12.55 -8.78
N MET A 244 -1.23 12.96 -9.89
CA MET A 244 -0.89 14.36 -10.14
C MET A 244 -2.13 15.25 -10.17
N LYS A 245 -3.22 14.79 -10.80
CA LYS A 245 -4.50 15.52 -10.82
C LYS A 245 -5.01 15.78 -9.40
N ALA A 246 -5.05 14.74 -8.56
CA ALA A 246 -5.50 14.86 -7.17
C ALA A 246 -4.59 15.81 -6.35
N CYS A 247 -3.28 15.75 -6.52
CA CYS A 247 -2.36 16.68 -5.88
C CYS A 247 -2.61 18.14 -6.31
N ASN A 248 -2.87 18.38 -7.60
CA ASN A 248 -3.16 19.73 -8.12
C ASN A 248 -4.48 20.29 -7.59
N GLU A 249 -5.50 19.45 -7.39
CA GLU A 249 -6.76 19.86 -6.76
C GLU A 249 -6.52 20.40 -5.35
N VAL A 250 -5.73 19.68 -4.52
CA VAL A 250 -5.39 20.13 -3.15
C VAL A 250 -4.57 21.44 -3.16
N LYS A 251 -3.68 21.63 -4.16
CA LYS A 251 -2.93 22.88 -4.30
C LYS A 251 -3.83 24.07 -4.60
N ASN A 252 -4.81 23.87 -5.50
CA ASN A 252 -5.70 24.96 -5.95
C ASN A 252 -6.70 25.38 -4.85
N GLU A 253 -7.01 24.52 -3.87
CA GLU A 253 -7.81 24.87 -2.70
C GLU A 253 -7.07 25.75 -1.69
N GLN A 254 -5.77 25.95 -1.88
CA GLN A 254 -4.89 26.74 -1.00
C GLN A 254 -4.67 28.18 -1.52
N THR A 255 -5.09 28.45 -2.74
CA THR A 255 -4.97 29.75 -3.42
C THR A 255 -6.28 30.51 -3.36
#